data_a48eb0b26df81d94711d541049b306a6
#
_entry.id   a48eb0b26df81d94711d541049b306a6
#
_cell.length_a   1.000
_cell.length_b   1.000
_cell.length_c   1.000
_cell.angle_alpha   90.00
_cell.angle_beta   90.00
_cell.angle_gamma   90.00
#
_symmetry.space_group_name_H-M   'P 1'
#
loop_
_entity.id
_entity.type
_entity.pdbx_description
1 polymer ?
#
loop_
_entity_poly.entity_id
_entity_poly.type
_entity_poly.pdbx_seq_one_letter_code
_entity_poly.pdbx_strand_id
1 'polypeptide(L)'
;MAANLAISSGDLLDLVSSSGSATIYPSDDTILSVLQARFRSDLPYTRIGNTNLLVVNPYKTLANVNDVSAREYEERCYKDTSLPLPDSPRPLQPHLYDVAARVYLLMRRRNETQAVITRFVTPVRSHSPLLTF
;
A
#
# COMPACT_ATOMS: atom_id res chain seq x y z
N MET A 1 -13.76 -6.81 -17.84
CA MET A 1 -13.18 -7.63 -16.74
C MET A 1 -11.95 -7.01 -16.08
N ALA A 2 -11.16 -6.16 -16.77
CA ALA A 2 -9.98 -5.50 -16.19
C ALA A 2 -10.28 -4.51 -15.03
N ALA A 3 -11.40 -3.81 -15.07
CA ALA A 3 -11.74 -2.79 -14.07
C ALA A 3 -12.01 -3.36 -12.66
N ASN A 4 -12.51 -4.59 -12.56
CA ASN A 4 -12.79 -5.20 -11.25
C ASN A 4 -11.52 -5.74 -10.56
N LEU A 5 -10.55 -6.20 -11.33
CA LEU A 5 -9.23 -6.60 -10.81
C LEU A 5 -8.46 -5.40 -10.25
N ALA A 6 -8.57 -4.25 -10.92
CA ALA A 6 -7.85 -3.04 -10.57
C ALA A 6 -8.24 -2.47 -9.20
N ILE A 7 -9.53 -2.52 -8.83
CA ILE A 7 -10.02 -1.99 -7.55
C ILE A 7 -9.77 -2.96 -6.40
N SER A 8 -9.83 -4.26 -6.67
CA SER A 8 -9.62 -5.31 -5.66
C SER A 8 -8.15 -5.62 -5.39
N SER A 9 -7.24 -5.28 -6.30
CA SER A 9 -5.82 -5.49 -6.11
C SER A 9 -5.27 -4.55 -5.04
N GLY A 10 -4.81 -5.13 -3.95
CA GLY A 10 -4.10 -4.41 -2.89
C GLY A 10 -2.59 -4.29 -3.14
N ASP A 11 -2.08 -5.04 -4.11
CA ASP A 11 -0.66 -5.12 -4.44
C ASP A 11 -0.46 -4.96 -5.95
N LEU A 12 0.47 -4.10 -6.38
CA LEU A 12 0.81 -3.95 -7.78
C LEU A 12 1.48 -5.20 -8.36
N LEU A 13 2.10 -6.04 -7.53
CA LEU A 13 2.67 -7.31 -7.98
C LEU A 13 1.60 -8.34 -8.36
N ASP A 14 0.35 -8.18 -7.90
CA ASP A 14 -0.77 -9.03 -8.34
C ASP A 14 -1.07 -8.87 -9.84
N LEU A 15 -0.57 -7.81 -10.46
CA LEU A 15 -0.68 -7.56 -11.89
C LEU A 15 0.40 -8.25 -12.73
N VAL A 16 1.43 -8.79 -12.07
CA VAL A 16 2.49 -9.53 -12.74
C VAL A 16 1.97 -10.92 -13.09
N SER A 17 2.06 -11.28 -14.35
CA SER A 17 1.68 -12.62 -14.81
C SER A 17 2.88 -13.40 -15.31
N SER A 18 2.82 -14.72 -15.16
CA SER A 18 3.83 -15.62 -15.70
C SER A 18 3.20 -16.47 -16.79
N SER A 19 3.77 -16.45 -17.98
CA SER A 19 3.37 -17.29 -19.10
C SER A 19 4.57 -18.12 -19.56
N GLY A 20 4.56 -19.40 -19.19
CA GLY A 20 5.69 -20.28 -19.48
C GLY A 20 6.98 -19.84 -18.77
N SER A 21 8.03 -19.61 -19.54
CA SER A 21 9.33 -19.14 -19.02
C SER A 21 9.46 -17.62 -18.93
N ALA A 22 8.44 -16.84 -19.36
CA ALA A 22 8.48 -15.39 -19.39
C ALA A 22 7.59 -14.80 -18.29
N THR A 23 8.12 -13.83 -17.55
CA THR A 23 7.36 -13.00 -16.61
C THR A 23 6.93 -11.73 -17.33
N ILE A 24 5.62 -11.49 -17.37
CA ILE A 24 5.02 -10.32 -17.99
C ILE A 24 4.73 -9.30 -16.90
N TYR A 25 5.31 -8.13 -17.03
CA TYR A 25 5.05 -6.99 -16.15
C TYR A 25 3.94 -6.11 -16.72
N PRO A 26 3.13 -5.47 -15.88
CA PRO A 26 2.12 -4.54 -16.34
C PRO A 26 2.77 -3.33 -17.03
N SER A 27 2.11 -2.78 -18.04
CA SER A 27 2.52 -1.51 -18.65
C SER A 27 2.27 -0.34 -17.72
N ASP A 28 2.94 0.79 -17.96
CA ASP A 28 2.75 2.02 -17.18
C ASP A 28 1.27 2.48 -17.22
N ASP A 29 0.60 2.34 -18.36
CA ASP A 29 -0.82 2.67 -18.49
C ASP A 29 -1.70 1.77 -17.62
N THR A 30 -1.36 0.49 -17.50
CA THR A 30 -2.07 -0.44 -16.63
C THR A 30 -1.88 -0.05 -15.16
N ILE A 31 -0.66 0.23 -14.74
CA ILE A 31 -0.35 0.69 -13.39
C ILE A 31 -1.10 1.98 -13.08
N LEU A 32 -1.04 2.96 -13.99
CA LEU A 32 -1.72 4.23 -13.83
C LEU A 32 -3.24 4.06 -13.71
N SER A 33 -3.85 3.21 -14.53
CA SER A 33 -5.29 2.94 -14.48
C SER A 33 -5.72 2.31 -13.15
N VAL A 34 -4.91 1.40 -12.60
CA VAL A 34 -5.13 0.80 -11.28
C VAL A 34 -5.07 1.86 -10.19
N LEU A 35 -4.03 2.68 -10.19
CA LEU A 35 -3.88 3.73 -9.19
C LEU A 35 -5.01 4.76 -9.25
N GLN A 36 -5.44 5.15 -10.46
CA GLN A 36 -6.58 6.05 -10.64
C GLN A 36 -7.89 5.43 -10.13
N ALA A 37 -8.15 4.16 -10.44
CA ALA A 37 -9.34 3.47 -9.98
C ALA A 37 -9.37 3.37 -8.44
N ARG A 38 -8.26 3.03 -7.81
CA ARG A 38 -8.13 2.99 -6.36
C ARG A 38 -8.31 4.38 -5.75
N PHE A 39 -7.67 5.40 -6.32
CA PHE A 39 -7.79 6.77 -5.85
C PHE A 39 -9.24 7.28 -5.89
N ARG A 40 -9.98 7.01 -6.97
CA ARG A 40 -11.41 7.37 -7.09
C ARG A 40 -12.30 6.63 -6.08
N SER A 41 -11.85 5.50 -5.59
CA SER A 41 -12.53 4.69 -4.57
C SER A 41 -12.06 4.99 -3.15
N ASP A 42 -11.36 6.11 -2.93
CA ASP A 42 -10.80 6.52 -1.64
C ASP A 42 -9.82 5.51 -1.03
N LEU A 43 -9.09 4.79 -1.89
CA LEU A 43 -8.07 3.83 -1.54
C LEU A 43 -6.67 4.35 -1.98
N PRO A 44 -6.11 5.36 -1.30
CA PRO A 44 -4.87 6.00 -1.75
C PRO A 44 -3.62 5.16 -1.51
N TYR A 45 -3.73 4.09 -0.74
CA TYR A 45 -2.61 3.22 -0.40
C TYR A 45 -2.59 2.00 -1.31
N THR A 46 -1.43 1.71 -1.91
CA THR A 46 -1.24 0.52 -2.75
C THR A 46 0.06 -0.16 -2.35
N ARG A 47 0.00 -1.43 -2.01
CA ARG A 47 1.19 -2.19 -1.63
C ARG A 47 1.99 -2.59 -2.87
N ILE A 48 3.31 -2.66 -2.73
CA ILE A 48 4.23 -3.22 -3.72
C ILE A 48 5.08 -4.27 -3.01
N GLY A 49 4.64 -5.50 -3.06
CA GLY A 49 5.23 -6.60 -2.30
C GLY A 49 5.11 -6.41 -0.79
N ASN A 50 6.00 -7.01 -0.03
CA ASN A 50 5.85 -7.10 1.43
C ASN A 50 6.29 -5.84 2.19
N THR A 51 7.13 -5.00 1.59
CA THR A 51 7.86 -3.94 2.32
C THR A 51 7.58 -2.54 1.82
N ASN A 52 6.98 -2.38 0.64
CA ASN A 52 6.80 -1.08 0.04
C ASN A 52 5.31 -0.69 0.00
N LEU A 53 5.05 0.56 0.31
CA LEU A 53 3.73 1.16 0.23
C LEU A 53 3.79 2.42 -0.65
N LEU A 54 3.02 2.41 -1.72
CA LEU A 54 2.81 3.58 -2.55
C LEU A 54 1.61 4.35 -2.01
N VAL A 55 1.77 5.66 -1.86
CA VAL A 55 0.71 6.54 -1.36
C VAL A 55 0.47 7.64 -2.37
N VAL A 56 -0.76 7.73 -2.86
CA VAL A 56 -1.22 8.87 -3.67
C VAL A 56 -1.94 9.83 -2.75
N ASN A 57 -1.40 11.05 -2.56
CA ASN A 57 -1.99 12.02 -1.64
C ASN A 57 -3.43 12.37 -2.06
N PRO A 58 -4.44 12.09 -1.23
CA PRO A 58 -5.84 12.35 -1.56
C PRO A 58 -6.26 13.82 -1.41
N TYR A 59 -5.42 14.67 -0.80
CA TYR A 59 -5.71 16.07 -0.46
C TYR A 59 -7.04 16.28 0.30
N LYS A 60 -7.49 15.26 1.01
CA LYS A 60 -8.70 15.28 1.86
C LYS A 60 -8.54 14.34 3.05
N THR A 61 -9.36 14.54 4.06
CA THR A 61 -9.47 13.61 5.19
C THR A 61 -10.15 12.32 4.75
N LEU A 62 -9.58 11.18 5.12
CA LEU A 62 -10.13 9.86 4.83
C LEU A 62 -10.85 9.29 6.06
N ALA A 63 -11.94 8.58 5.82
CA ALA A 63 -12.73 7.97 6.88
C ALA A 63 -11.99 6.85 7.64
N ASN A 64 -11.01 6.21 7.00
CA ASN A 64 -10.21 5.13 7.56
C ASN A 64 -8.93 5.61 8.27
N VAL A 65 -8.75 6.92 8.44
CA VAL A 65 -7.63 7.51 9.20
C VAL A 65 -8.16 7.97 10.56
N ASN A 66 -8.26 7.02 11.49
CA ASN A 66 -8.75 7.27 12.85
C ASN A 66 -8.20 6.21 13.81
N ASP A 67 -8.40 6.41 15.12
CA ASP A 67 -7.89 5.52 16.16
C ASP A 67 -8.50 4.12 16.14
N VAL A 68 -9.75 3.98 15.69
CA VAL A 68 -10.42 2.68 15.59
C VAL A 68 -9.75 1.84 14.53
N SER A 69 -9.54 2.42 13.34
CA SER A 69 -8.80 1.75 12.28
C SER A 69 -7.36 1.42 12.69
N ALA A 70 -6.67 2.34 13.38
CA ALA A 70 -5.31 2.08 13.86
C ALA A 70 -5.24 0.85 14.77
N ARG A 71 -6.18 0.73 15.73
CA ARG A 71 -6.26 -0.43 16.62
C ARG A 71 -6.59 -1.72 15.88
N GLU A 72 -7.47 -1.67 14.87
CA GLU A 72 -7.79 -2.85 14.06
C GLU A 72 -6.54 -3.40 13.36
N TYR A 73 -5.71 -2.52 12.77
CA TYR A 73 -4.45 -2.93 12.14
C TYR A 73 -3.45 -3.48 13.16
N GLU A 74 -3.33 -2.85 14.32
CA GLU A 74 -2.46 -3.31 15.39
C GLU A 74 -2.85 -4.71 15.87
N GLU A 75 -4.12 -4.93 16.19
CA GLU A 75 -4.62 -6.23 16.65
C GLU A 75 -4.43 -7.34 15.62
N ARG A 76 -4.70 -7.04 14.34
CA ARG A 76 -4.52 -7.99 13.25
C ARG A 76 -3.07 -8.36 13.05
N CYS A 77 -2.18 -7.36 13.02
CA CYS A 77 -0.74 -7.61 12.93
C CYS A 77 -0.21 -8.40 14.13
N TYR A 78 -0.78 -8.19 15.32
CA TYR A 78 -0.39 -8.92 16.53
C TYR A 78 -0.79 -10.39 16.47
N LYS A 79 -1.97 -10.68 15.91
CA LYS A 79 -2.52 -12.04 15.76
C LYS A 79 -1.93 -12.79 14.56
N ASP A 80 -1.36 -12.07 13.60
CA ASP A 80 -0.76 -12.65 12.40
C ASP A 80 0.59 -13.30 12.74
N THR A 81 0.53 -14.52 13.23
CA THR A 81 1.70 -15.37 13.50
C THR A 81 2.13 -16.11 12.24
N SER A 82 2.42 -15.38 11.17
CA SER A 82 3.33 -15.79 10.08
C SER A 82 3.00 -17.04 9.24
N LEU A 83 1.77 -17.55 9.19
CA LEU A 83 1.37 -18.52 8.18
C LEU A 83 -0.01 -18.16 7.63
N PRO A 84 -0.19 -18.10 6.30
CA PRO A 84 -1.52 -17.98 5.72
C PRO A 84 -2.29 -19.28 5.99
N LEU A 85 -3.09 -19.29 7.04
CA LEU A 85 -4.07 -20.34 7.26
C LEU A 85 -5.17 -20.15 6.20
N PRO A 86 -5.73 -21.26 5.63
CA PRO A 86 -6.81 -21.20 4.65
C PRO A 86 -8.04 -20.42 5.11
N ASP A 87 -8.27 -20.34 6.41
CA ASP A 87 -9.36 -19.60 7.06
C ASP A 87 -8.92 -18.25 7.62
N SER A 88 -7.76 -17.76 7.23
CA SER A 88 -7.28 -16.43 7.61
C SER A 88 -8.29 -15.36 7.17
N PRO A 89 -8.75 -14.47 8.06
CA PRO A 89 -9.65 -13.40 7.66
C PRO A 89 -9.00 -12.58 6.54
N ARG A 90 -9.82 -12.11 5.57
CA ARG A 90 -9.34 -11.35 4.42
C ARG A 90 -8.26 -10.37 4.85
N PRO A 91 -7.13 -10.31 4.13
CA PRO A 91 -6.07 -9.36 4.46
C PRO A 91 -6.66 -7.95 4.50
N LEU A 92 -6.25 -7.16 5.49
CA LEU A 92 -6.64 -5.76 5.56
C LEU A 92 -6.14 -5.02 4.31
N GLN A 93 -6.87 -3.99 3.91
CA GLN A 93 -6.45 -3.12 2.81
C GLN A 93 -5.06 -2.52 3.12
N PRO A 94 -4.21 -2.31 2.11
CA PRO A 94 -2.95 -1.62 2.32
C PRO A 94 -3.17 -0.28 3.01
N HIS A 95 -2.43 -0.04 4.07
CA HIS A 95 -2.54 1.19 4.85
C HIS A 95 -1.22 1.50 5.57
N LEU A 96 -1.00 2.77 5.91
CA LEU A 96 0.16 3.18 6.68
C LEU A 96 0.18 2.53 8.08
N TYR A 97 -0.99 2.29 8.66
CA TYR A 97 -1.11 1.61 9.95
C TYR A 97 -0.60 0.17 9.91
N ASP A 98 -0.80 -0.55 8.79
CA ASP A 98 -0.22 -1.89 8.61
C ASP A 98 1.32 -1.83 8.66
N VAL A 99 1.91 -0.89 7.93
CA VAL A 99 3.37 -0.70 7.93
C VAL A 99 3.88 -0.38 9.32
N ALA A 100 3.26 0.57 10.02
CA ALA A 100 3.65 0.98 11.36
C ALA A 100 3.56 -0.18 12.36
N ALA A 101 2.45 -0.91 12.36
CA ALA A 101 2.25 -2.04 13.25
C ALA A 101 3.26 -3.17 12.98
N ARG A 102 3.52 -3.50 11.72
CA ARG A 102 4.52 -4.53 11.35
C ARG A 102 5.94 -4.13 11.77
N VAL A 103 6.34 -2.90 11.50
CA VAL A 103 7.67 -2.38 11.90
C VAL A 103 7.84 -2.47 13.40
N TYR A 104 6.84 -2.02 14.16
CA TYR A 104 6.87 -2.07 15.62
C TYR A 104 6.97 -3.52 16.16
N LEU A 105 6.18 -4.43 15.60
CA LEU A 105 6.21 -5.83 16.01
C LEU A 105 7.51 -6.54 15.65
N LEU A 106 8.07 -6.27 14.47
CA LEU A 106 9.37 -6.79 14.06
C LEU A 106 10.47 -6.31 15.01
N MET A 107 10.48 -5.01 15.33
CA MET A 107 11.42 -4.44 16.29
C MET A 107 11.32 -5.16 17.65
N ARG A 108 10.11 -5.34 18.17
CA ARG A 108 9.91 -6.00 19.46
C ARG A 108 10.24 -7.48 19.48
N ARG A 109 9.84 -8.22 18.45
CA ARG A 109 10.01 -9.67 18.38
C ARG A 109 11.43 -10.09 18.09
N ARG A 110 12.12 -9.33 17.22
CA ARG A 110 13.48 -9.65 16.80
C ARG A 110 14.56 -8.90 17.57
N ASN A 111 14.16 -7.92 18.35
CA ASN A 111 15.08 -6.99 19.03
C ASN A 111 16.09 -6.34 18.07
N GLU A 112 15.64 -6.05 16.84
CA GLU A 112 16.41 -5.46 15.78
C GLU A 112 15.90 -4.05 15.47
N THR A 113 16.81 -3.13 15.21
CA THR A 113 16.45 -1.78 14.76
C THR A 113 15.76 -1.84 13.41
N GLN A 114 14.64 -1.15 13.29
CA GLN A 114 13.87 -1.02 12.05
C GLN A 114 13.98 0.41 11.52
N ALA A 115 13.98 0.55 10.20
CA ALA A 115 13.99 1.86 9.54
C ALA A 115 12.82 1.98 8.55
N VAL A 116 12.14 3.11 8.58
CA VAL A 116 11.13 3.47 7.58
C VAL A 116 11.67 4.62 6.75
N ILE A 117 11.80 4.38 5.45
CA ILE A 117 12.31 5.37 4.50
C ILE A 117 11.14 5.90 3.69
N THR A 118 10.90 7.20 3.76
CA THR A 118 9.89 7.88 2.95
C THR A 118 10.55 8.61 1.78
N ARG A 119 9.94 8.49 0.60
CA ARG A 119 10.35 9.20 -0.62
C ARG A 119 9.15 9.96 -1.16
N PHE A 120 9.36 11.23 -1.44
CA PHE A 120 8.34 12.10 -2.02
C PHE A 120 8.70 12.40 -3.47
N VAL A 121 7.69 12.33 -4.34
CA VAL A 121 7.77 12.89 -5.68
C VAL A 121 6.97 14.18 -5.66
N THR A 122 7.66 15.30 -5.71
CA THR A 122 7.01 16.60 -5.94
C THR A 122 6.67 16.70 -7.41
N PRO A 123 5.40 16.95 -7.79
CA PRO A 123 5.08 17.25 -9.18
C PRO A 123 5.87 18.52 -9.57
N VAL A 124 6.72 18.40 -10.58
CA VAL A 124 7.34 19.58 -11.21
C VAL A 124 6.21 20.35 -11.86
N ARG A 125 5.71 21.37 -11.18
CA ARG A 125 4.89 22.38 -11.83
C ARG A 125 5.80 23.15 -12.79
N SER A 126 5.67 22.88 -14.07
CA SER A 126 6.08 23.82 -15.08
C SER A 126 5.27 25.09 -14.87
N HIS A 127 5.94 26.17 -14.51
CA HIS A 127 5.41 27.51 -14.25
C HIS A 127 4.74 27.74 -12.88
N SER A 128 5.56 28.03 -11.89
CA SER A 128 5.27 29.09 -10.90
C SER A 128 6.53 29.42 -10.09
N PRO A 129 6.78 30.69 -9.82
CA PRO A 129 8.01 31.14 -9.20
C PRO A 129 8.00 30.87 -7.70
N LEU A 130 9.16 30.47 -7.21
CA LEU A 130 9.72 30.71 -5.88
C LEU A 130 8.74 30.97 -4.73
N LEU A 131 8.55 29.99 -3.88
CA LEU A 131 8.37 30.25 -2.46
C LEU A 131 9.72 30.08 -1.78
N THR A 132 10.36 31.22 -1.54
CA THR A 132 11.47 31.39 -0.60
C THR A 132 10.87 31.33 0.82
N PHE A 133 11.42 30.47 1.65
CA PHE A 133 11.29 30.56 3.10
C PHE A 133 12.59 31.10 3.67
#